data_96ab427278f106d11fbbfce3691633c1
#
_entry.id   96ab427278f106d11fbbfce3691633c1
#
_cell.length_a   1.000
_cell.length_b   1.000
_cell.length_c   1.000
_cell.angle_alpha   90.00
_cell.angle_beta   90.00
_cell.angle_gamma   90.00
#
_symmetry.space_group_name_H-M   'P 1'
#
loop_
_entity.id
_entity.type
_entity.pdbx_description
1 polymer ?
#
loop_
_entity_poly.entity_id
_entity_poly.type
_entity_poly.pdbx_seq_one_letter_code
_entity_poly.pdbx_strand_id
1 'polypeptide(L)'
;MHMFMEKPIRRQILALLFILTAMLRAIPYANADHDPDEMNRGVIHADEIQTMFDRYLEENGLSPDLISVGYVYTETGESWYHNEDRWYYSASLYKVPLMMLYAEKEAAGELTQDSEILGMPLSYIEEEVLTYSNNDIAYSMMLNLAEPANCRDLFCAFTDLPDDYFSWEYRAYSCFSARFMTEVMNTLYSEPERFPGIAERLKEAQPGHYFRLKLEDCGYEIAQKYGNYHDEDGNDWNHTAGILYTPNPVVLTVLTQYGGISEIIISDMAELFFDYTLKADAELSVLRQEFAKTEEPVPEEDEIPAAMQVSSEHENELPLEDADPDPEQDAGISEQVSDQLGSEHHRGILLWGLSAAVFAMILWGVIRYTARRTKRHTK
;
A
#
# COMPACT_ATOMS: atom_id res chain seq x y z
N MET A 1 -22.46 -29.59 -24.08
CA MET A 1 -21.11 -30.15 -24.03
C MET A 1 -20.26 -29.13 -23.28
N HIS A 2 -20.35 -29.13 -21.93
CA HIS A 2 -19.60 -28.23 -21.06
C HIS A 2 -18.22 -28.86 -20.79
N MET A 3 -17.21 -28.25 -21.38
CA MET A 3 -15.82 -28.64 -21.12
C MET A 3 -15.39 -28.02 -19.76
N PHE A 4 -15.35 -28.86 -18.74
CA PHE A 4 -14.73 -28.51 -17.46
C PHE A 4 -13.23 -28.35 -17.69
N MET A 5 -12.75 -27.10 -17.68
CA MET A 5 -11.31 -26.83 -17.61
C MET A 5 -10.81 -27.25 -16.22
N GLU A 6 -9.81 -28.12 -16.18
CA GLU A 6 -9.22 -28.62 -14.94
C GLU A 6 -8.57 -27.48 -14.12
N LYS A 7 -8.79 -27.50 -12.81
CA LYS A 7 -8.30 -26.49 -11.84
C LYS A 7 -6.83 -26.03 -12.01
N PRO A 8 -5.87 -26.88 -12.45
CA PRO A 8 -4.49 -26.45 -12.65
C PRO A 8 -4.31 -25.49 -13.84
N ILE A 9 -5.11 -25.64 -14.90
CA ILE A 9 -5.04 -24.78 -16.09
C ILE A 9 -5.54 -23.37 -15.78
N ARG A 10 -6.57 -23.24 -14.95
CA ARG A 10 -7.11 -21.94 -14.51
C ARG A 10 -6.09 -21.16 -13.65
N ARG A 11 -5.34 -21.83 -12.77
CA ARG A 11 -4.27 -21.22 -11.98
C ARG A 11 -3.09 -20.75 -12.86
N GLN A 12 -2.74 -21.49 -13.87
CA GLN A 12 -1.66 -21.11 -14.81
C GLN A 12 -2.05 -19.93 -15.70
N ILE A 13 -3.33 -19.83 -16.10
CA ILE A 13 -3.83 -18.68 -16.88
C ILE A 13 -3.89 -17.41 -16.02
N LEU A 14 -4.33 -17.51 -14.76
CA LEU A 14 -4.33 -16.39 -13.82
C LEU A 14 -2.91 -15.90 -13.50
N ALA A 15 -1.98 -16.83 -13.29
CA ALA A 15 -0.57 -16.47 -13.08
C ALA A 15 0.06 -15.82 -14.34
N LEU A 16 -0.29 -16.26 -15.52
CA LEU A 16 0.17 -15.67 -16.80
C LEU A 16 -0.44 -14.28 -17.04
N LEU A 17 -1.70 -14.06 -16.69
CA LEU A 17 -2.34 -12.74 -16.73
C LEU A 17 -1.71 -11.78 -15.73
N PHE A 18 -1.39 -12.27 -14.53
CA PHE A 18 -0.71 -11.46 -13.52
C PHE A 18 0.71 -11.05 -13.94
N ILE A 19 1.47 -11.97 -14.55
CA ILE A 19 2.80 -11.68 -15.11
C ILE A 19 2.70 -10.71 -16.30
N LEU A 20 1.67 -10.82 -17.12
CA LEU A 20 1.46 -9.94 -18.27
C LEU A 20 1.07 -8.52 -17.86
N THR A 21 0.27 -8.36 -16.80
CA THR A 21 -0.06 -7.06 -16.22
C THR A 21 1.14 -6.43 -15.51
N ALA A 22 1.95 -7.22 -14.81
CA ALA A 22 3.21 -6.76 -14.21
C ALA A 22 4.24 -6.33 -15.27
N MET A 23 4.33 -7.04 -16.41
CA MET A 23 5.21 -6.65 -17.52
C MET A 23 4.71 -5.42 -18.30
N LEU A 24 3.41 -5.16 -18.37
CA LEU A 24 2.86 -3.95 -18.98
C LEU A 24 3.12 -2.69 -18.11
N ARG A 25 3.26 -2.84 -16.80
CA ARG A 25 3.70 -1.77 -15.87
C ARG A 25 5.19 -1.44 -15.98
N ALA A 26 6.01 -2.31 -16.57
CA ALA A 26 7.46 -2.13 -16.74
C ALA A 26 7.84 -1.45 -18.07
N ILE A 27 6.88 -0.93 -18.83
CA ILE A 27 7.21 -0.12 -20.02
C ILE A 27 7.39 1.33 -19.54
N PRO A 28 8.62 1.84 -19.47
CA PRO A 28 8.81 3.26 -19.18
C PRO A 28 8.15 4.05 -20.32
N TYR A 29 7.21 4.90 -19.97
CA TYR A 29 6.69 5.92 -20.87
C TYR A 29 7.86 6.85 -21.19
N ALA A 30 8.53 6.57 -22.29
CA ALA A 30 9.57 7.44 -22.82
C ALA A 30 8.88 8.64 -23.49
N ASN A 31 8.60 9.66 -22.71
CA ASN A 31 8.35 11.01 -23.23
C ASN A 31 9.54 11.90 -22.89
N ALA A 32 9.93 12.64 -23.90
CA ALA A 32 11.11 13.42 -24.01
C ALA A 32 11.43 14.36 -22.83
N ASP A 33 12.66 14.30 -22.37
CA ASP A 33 13.60 15.35 -21.95
C ASP A 33 13.25 16.35 -20.83
N HIS A 34 12.17 16.14 -20.05
CA HIS A 34 12.08 16.77 -18.72
C HIS A 34 11.50 15.73 -17.77
N ASP A 35 12.30 15.35 -16.77
CA ASP A 35 11.89 14.46 -15.69
C ASP A 35 10.85 15.22 -14.82
N PRO A 36 9.53 14.89 -14.91
CA PRO A 36 8.54 15.50 -14.02
C PRO A 36 8.86 15.26 -12.54
N ASP A 37 9.65 14.21 -12.23
CA ASP A 37 10.09 13.89 -10.89
C ASP A 37 11.09 14.92 -10.33
N GLU A 38 11.83 15.64 -11.18
CA GLU A 38 12.74 16.70 -10.74
C GLU A 38 11.97 17.94 -10.25
N MET A 39 10.80 18.21 -10.80
CA MET A 39 9.95 19.35 -10.46
C MET A 39 9.20 19.17 -9.13
N ASN A 40 8.97 17.92 -8.71
CA ASN A 40 8.17 17.57 -7.53
C ASN A 40 9.02 17.14 -6.32
N ARG A 41 10.35 17.05 -6.46
CA ARG A 41 11.23 16.68 -5.34
C ARG A 41 11.41 17.85 -4.39
N GLY A 42 11.24 17.59 -3.10
CA GLY A 42 11.67 18.48 -2.03
C GLY A 42 10.59 19.37 -1.41
N VAL A 43 9.29 19.11 -1.63
CA VAL A 43 8.21 19.82 -0.92
C VAL A 43 7.93 19.22 0.45
N ILE A 44 8.31 17.95 0.69
CA ILE A 44 8.19 17.32 1.99
C ILE A 44 9.52 17.37 2.73
N HIS A 45 9.57 18.19 3.76
CA HIS A 45 10.78 18.43 4.55
C HIS A 45 10.74 17.54 5.82
N ALA A 46 11.33 16.35 5.74
CA ALA A 46 11.32 15.36 6.81
C ALA A 46 11.80 15.91 8.16
N ASP A 47 12.83 16.75 8.17
CA ASP A 47 13.36 17.39 9.39
C ASP A 47 12.36 18.38 10.02
N GLU A 48 11.56 19.06 9.20
CA GLU A 48 10.50 19.94 9.68
C GLU A 48 9.37 19.16 10.31
N ILE A 49 8.91 18.09 9.64
CA ILE A 49 7.90 17.19 10.20
C ILE A 49 8.39 16.59 11.52
N GLN A 50 9.62 16.09 11.56
CA GLN A 50 10.19 15.53 12.79
C GLN A 50 10.21 16.57 13.93
N THR A 51 10.66 17.79 13.63
CA THR A 51 10.69 18.89 14.62
C THR A 51 9.28 19.23 15.13
N MET A 52 8.31 19.29 14.25
CA MET A 52 6.91 19.57 14.55
C MET A 52 6.31 18.46 15.43
N PHE A 53 6.55 17.21 15.08
CA PHE A 53 6.09 16.04 15.80
C PHE A 53 6.72 15.93 17.20
N ASP A 54 8.05 16.06 17.29
CA ASP A 54 8.78 15.99 18.58
C ASP A 54 8.33 17.09 19.54
N ARG A 55 8.13 18.30 19.03
CA ARG A 55 7.60 19.42 19.82
C ARG A 55 6.21 19.11 20.38
N TYR A 56 5.32 18.56 19.56
CA TYR A 56 3.99 18.16 20.01
C TYR A 56 4.06 17.12 21.13
N LEU A 57 4.90 16.10 21.00
CA LEU A 57 5.08 15.08 22.03
C LEU A 57 5.64 15.69 23.33
N GLU A 58 6.64 16.56 23.26
CA GLU A 58 7.26 17.20 24.40
C GLU A 58 6.26 18.12 25.13
N GLU A 59 5.55 18.99 24.42
CA GLU A 59 4.57 19.93 24.99
C GLU A 59 3.41 19.23 25.69
N ASN A 60 3.05 18.01 25.23
CA ASN A 60 1.97 17.22 25.82
C ASN A 60 2.46 16.12 26.78
N GLY A 61 3.78 16.00 27.01
CA GLY A 61 4.36 15.00 27.89
C GLY A 61 4.11 13.56 27.45
N LEU A 62 4.07 13.32 26.13
CA LEU A 62 3.76 12.03 25.53
C LEU A 62 5.03 11.22 25.25
N SER A 63 4.95 9.90 25.44
CA SER A 63 6.05 8.99 25.10
C SER A 63 6.06 8.68 23.62
N PRO A 64 7.16 8.91 22.89
CA PRO A 64 7.26 8.55 21.46
C PRO A 64 7.08 7.05 21.20
N ASP A 65 7.30 6.21 22.22
CA ASP A 65 7.15 4.75 22.07
C ASP A 65 5.69 4.28 21.98
N LEU A 66 4.71 5.12 22.31
CA LEU A 66 3.29 4.73 22.34
C LEU A 66 2.51 5.19 21.11
N ILE A 67 3.19 5.73 20.11
CA ILE A 67 2.60 6.21 18.86
C ILE A 67 3.42 5.73 17.66
N SER A 68 2.74 5.39 16.60
CA SER A 68 3.33 5.21 15.27
C SER A 68 2.55 6.03 14.26
N VAL A 69 3.26 6.67 13.35
CA VAL A 69 2.67 7.52 12.32
C VAL A 69 3.24 7.14 10.95
N GLY A 70 2.39 7.11 9.95
CA GLY A 70 2.77 7.04 8.55
C GLY A 70 2.07 8.15 7.78
N TYR A 71 2.84 8.91 7.01
CA TYR A 71 2.38 10.01 6.18
C TYR A 71 2.93 9.86 4.76
N VAL A 72 2.06 9.96 3.76
CA VAL A 72 2.44 9.95 2.34
C VAL A 72 1.76 11.13 1.64
N TYR A 73 2.55 11.98 1.02
CA TYR A 73 2.08 13.04 0.14
C TYR A 73 1.94 12.45 -1.28
N THR A 74 0.70 12.19 -1.70
CA THR A 74 0.44 11.32 -2.86
C THR A 74 0.85 11.91 -4.19
N GLU A 75 0.96 13.23 -4.29
CA GLU A 75 1.34 13.93 -5.53
C GLU A 75 2.80 13.68 -5.94
N THR A 76 3.70 13.55 -4.95
CA THR A 76 5.13 13.31 -5.19
C THR A 76 5.57 11.92 -4.75
N GLY A 77 4.75 11.20 -3.99
CA GLY A 77 5.11 9.91 -3.39
C GLY A 77 6.06 10.04 -2.19
N GLU A 78 6.41 11.26 -1.78
CA GLU A 78 7.25 11.50 -0.61
C GLU A 78 6.54 11.06 0.67
N SER A 79 7.29 10.52 1.61
CA SER A 79 6.73 9.96 2.84
C SER A 79 7.57 10.30 4.06
N TRP A 80 6.90 10.31 5.21
CA TRP A 80 7.55 10.39 6.52
C TRP A 80 6.92 9.38 7.47
N TYR A 81 7.76 8.78 8.33
CA TYR A 81 7.31 7.75 9.25
C TYR A 81 7.93 7.94 10.63
N HIS A 82 7.18 7.53 11.67
CA HIS A 82 7.66 7.36 13.04
C HIS A 82 7.22 6.00 13.57
N ASN A 83 8.16 5.21 14.10
CA ASN A 83 7.93 3.84 14.59
C ASN A 83 7.15 2.96 13.60
N GLU A 84 7.44 3.12 12.32
CA GLU A 84 6.66 2.56 11.22
C GLU A 84 6.50 1.04 11.23
N ASP A 85 7.49 0.33 11.77
CA ASP A 85 7.54 -1.14 11.77
C ASP A 85 7.10 -1.74 13.13
N ARG A 86 6.63 -0.90 14.08
CA ARG A 86 6.05 -1.38 15.32
C ARG A 86 4.67 -1.97 15.09
N TRP A 87 4.44 -3.17 15.62
CA TRP A 87 3.20 -3.91 15.46
C TRP A 87 2.21 -3.55 16.57
N TYR A 88 0.97 -3.20 16.19
CA TYR A 88 -0.16 -2.89 17.06
C TYR A 88 -1.30 -3.85 16.73
N TYR A 89 -2.05 -4.29 17.73
CA TYR A 89 -3.31 -4.99 17.45
C TYR A 89 -4.20 -4.11 16.58
N SER A 90 -4.58 -4.60 15.40
CA SER A 90 -5.20 -3.76 14.35
C SER A 90 -6.57 -3.19 14.71
N ALA A 91 -7.21 -3.74 15.75
CA ALA A 91 -8.61 -3.46 16.08
C ALA A 91 -9.48 -3.53 14.80
N SER A 92 -10.24 -2.49 14.46
CA SER A 92 -11.11 -2.50 13.28
C SER A 92 -10.44 -2.02 11.99
N LEU A 93 -9.14 -1.74 11.97
CA LEU A 93 -8.45 -1.34 10.73
C LEU A 93 -8.43 -2.47 9.69
N TYR A 94 -8.42 -3.76 10.13
CA TYR A 94 -8.45 -4.90 9.21
C TYR A 94 -9.67 -4.91 8.27
N LYS A 95 -10.72 -4.17 8.59
CA LYS A 95 -11.94 -4.08 7.80
C LYS A 95 -11.73 -3.41 6.45
N VAL A 96 -10.72 -2.51 6.34
CA VAL A 96 -10.37 -1.88 5.07
C VAL A 96 -9.82 -2.93 4.09
N PRO A 97 -8.69 -3.59 4.33
CA PRO A 97 -8.18 -4.59 3.40
C PRO A 97 -9.15 -5.78 3.21
N LEU A 98 -9.96 -6.11 4.23
CA LEU A 98 -11.02 -7.11 4.07
C LEU A 98 -12.02 -6.72 2.99
N MET A 99 -12.55 -5.50 3.04
CA MET A 99 -13.55 -5.05 2.06
C MET A 99 -12.91 -4.73 0.70
N MET A 100 -11.64 -4.35 0.64
CA MET A 100 -10.89 -4.24 -0.62
C MET A 100 -10.86 -5.56 -1.39
N LEU A 101 -10.75 -6.73 -0.71
CA LEU A 101 -10.86 -8.04 -1.37
C LEU A 101 -12.23 -8.29 -2.01
N TYR A 102 -13.30 -7.76 -1.43
CA TYR A 102 -14.65 -7.85 -2.02
C TYR A 102 -14.82 -6.86 -3.17
N ALA A 103 -14.29 -5.66 -3.03
CA ALA A 103 -14.32 -4.64 -4.09
C ALA A 103 -13.54 -5.09 -5.34
N GLU A 104 -12.42 -5.83 -5.20
CA GLU A 104 -11.75 -6.47 -6.35
C GLU A 104 -12.66 -7.44 -7.12
N LYS A 105 -13.51 -8.18 -6.40
CA LYS A 105 -14.48 -9.07 -7.03
C LYS A 105 -15.59 -8.29 -7.74
N GLU A 106 -15.98 -7.14 -7.18
CA GLU A 106 -16.93 -6.24 -7.83
C GLU A 106 -16.30 -5.63 -9.09
N ALA A 107 -15.09 -5.09 -9.02
CA ALA A 107 -14.37 -4.55 -10.16
C ALA A 107 -14.14 -5.60 -11.26
N ALA A 108 -13.96 -6.88 -10.89
CA ALA A 108 -13.87 -8.01 -11.83
C ALA A 108 -15.24 -8.44 -12.42
N GLY A 109 -16.36 -7.86 -11.98
CA GLY A 109 -17.71 -8.24 -12.37
C GLY A 109 -18.18 -9.59 -11.82
N GLU A 110 -17.49 -10.14 -10.82
CA GLU A 110 -17.88 -11.36 -10.11
C GLU A 110 -19.02 -11.09 -9.09
N LEU A 111 -19.03 -9.90 -8.54
CA LEU A 111 -20.06 -9.39 -7.61
C LEU A 111 -20.63 -8.07 -8.12
N THR A 112 -21.75 -7.68 -7.57
CA THR A 112 -22.38 -6.36 -7.72
C THR A 112 -22.85 -5.88 -6.35
N GLN A 113 -23.19 -4.62 -6.22
CA GLN A 113 -23.74 -4.06 -4.99
C GLN A 113 -25.00 -4.76 -4.48
N ASP A 114 -25.76 -5.40 -5.41
CA ASP A 114 -26.98 -6.18 -5.08
C ASP A 114 -26.68 -7.67 -4.84
N SER A 115 -25.43 -8.12 -5.00
CA SER A 115 -25.06 -9.52 -4.76
C SER A 115 -25.31 -9.90 -3.29
N GLU A 116 -26.06 -10.98 -3.07
CA GLU A 116 -26.32 -11.48 -1.71
C GLU A 116 -25.14 -12.31 -1.20
N ILE A 117 -24.55 -11.87 -0.09
CA ILE A 117 -23.52 -12.58 0.68
C ILE A 117 -24.02 -12.75 2.09
N LEU A 118 -24.05 -13.98 2.61
CA LEU A 118 -24.61 -14.28 3.94
C LEU A 118 -26.07 -13.82 4.12
N GLY A 119 -26.83 -13.73 3.01
CA GLY A 119 -28.21 -13.29 3.01
C GLY A 119 -28.41 -11.77 3.11
N MET A 120 -27.37 -10.99 2.86
CA MET A 120 -27.39 -9.52 2.86
C MET A 120 -26.77 -8.99 1.55
N PRO A 121 -27.30 -7.86 0.99
CA PRO A 121 -26.67 -7.21 -0.16
C PRO A 121 -25.25 -6.72 0.17
N LEU A 122 -24.32 -6.78 -0.80
CA LEU A 122 -22.96 -6.30 -0.62
C LEU A 122 -22.93 -4.82 -0.20
N SER A 123 -23.79 -3.98 -0.80
CA SER A 123 -23.91 -2.55 -0.45
C SER A 123 -24.21 -2.31 1.03
N TYR A 124 -25.08 -3.14 1.62
CA TYR A 124 -25.39 -3.09 3.04
C TYR A 124 -24.22 -3.57 3.91
N ILE A 125 -23.54 -4.64 3.48
CA ILE A 125 -22.37 -5.18 4.17
C ILE A 125 -21.25 -4.14 4.21
N GLU A 126 -20.97 -3.47 3.10
CA GLU A 126 -19.94 -2.42 3.02
C GLU A 126 -20.24 -1.26 3.98
N GLU A 127 -21.48 -0.78 4.01
CA GLU A 127 -21.90 0.26 4.92
C GLU A 127 -21.72 -0.17 6.38
N GLU A 128 -22.22 -1.34 6.75
CA GLU A 128 -22.11 -1.88 8.11
C GLU A 128 -20.65 -2.07 8.54
N VAL A 129 -19.80 -2.59 7.66
CA VAL A 129 -18.41 -2.92 7.99
C VAL A 129 -17.52 -1.68 8.02
N LEU A 130 -17.63 -0.80 7.02
CA LEU A 130 -16.74 0.34 6.86
C LEU A 130 -17.21 1.56 7.64
N THR A 131 -18.48 1.94 7.48
CA THR A 131 -19.06 3.14 8.11
C THR A 131 -19.37 2.91 9.58
N TYR A 132 -20.15 1.87 9.90
CA TYR A 132 -20.57 1.59 11.28
C TYR A 132 -19.61 0.64 12.03
N SER A 133 -18.64 0.06 11.33
CA SER A 133 -17.64 -0.82 11.92
C SER A 133 -18.23 -2.07 12.62
N ASN A 134 -19.28 -2.66 12.05
CA ASN A 134 -19.94 -3.86 12.57
C ASN A 134 -18.95 -5.04 12.64
N ASN A 135 -18.75 -5.58 13.85
CA ASN A 135 -17.79 -6.66 14.09
C ASN A 135 -18.31 -8.02 13.64
N ASP A 136 -19.58 -8.31 13.84
CA ASP A 136 -20.16 -9.62 13.56
C ASP A 136 -20.22 -9.87 12.05
N ILE A 137 -20.64 -8.84 11.30
CA ILE A 137 -20.66 -8.90 9.84
C ILE A 137 -19.23 -9.00 9.29
N ALA A 138 -18.31 -8.16 9.75
CA ALA A 138 -16.91 -8.20 9.31
C ALA A 138 -16.25 -9.55 9.57
N TYR A 139 -16.45 -10.14 10.73
CA TYR A 139 -15.93 -11.47 11.06
C TYR A 139 -16.53 -12.56 10.16
N SER A 140 -17.85 -12.50 9.92
CA SER A 140 -18.54 -13.42 9.03
C SER A 140 -18.07 -13.30 7.58
N MET A 141 -17.80 -12.07 7.11
CA MET A 141 -17.24 -11.81 5.80
C MET A 141 -15.80 -12.37 5.67
N MET A 142 -14.99 -12.22 6.71
CA MET A 142 -13.66 -12.82 6.74
C MET A 142 -13.71 -14.34 6.63
N LEU A 143 -14.58 -15.01 7.41
CA LEU A 143 -14.78 -16.46 7.34
C LEU A 143 -15.35 -16.93 5.99
N ASN A 144 -16.14 -16.09 5.31
CA ASN A 144 -16.64 -16.40 3.97
C ASN A 144 -15.56 -16.41 2.90
N LEU A 145 -14.47 -15.65 3.10
CA LEU A 145 -13.31 -15.67 2.19
C LEU A 145 -12.36 -16.83 2.49
N ALA A 146 -11.91 -16.93 3.73
CA ALA A 146 -10.94 -17.91 4.19
C ALA A 146 -10.88 -17.93 5.73
N GLU A 147 -10.12 -18.86 6.30
CA GLU A 147 -9.73 -18.80 7.71
C GLU A 147 -9.01 -17.47 8.01
N PRO A 148 -9.19 -16.85 9.19
CA PRO A 148 -8.67 -15.50 9.48
C PRO A 148 -7.19 -15.29 9.20
N ALA A 149 -6.34 -16.30 9.48
CA ALA A 149 -4.91 -16.21 9.17
C ALA A 149 -4.64 -16.14 7.67
N ASN A 150 -5.37 -16.91 6.86
CA ASN A 150 -5.24 -16.92 5.40
C ASN A 150 -5.80 -15.63 4.78
N CYS A 151 -6.83 -15.01 5.39
CA CYS A 151 -7.29 -13.69 4.97
C CYS A 151 -6.20 -12.63 5.12
N ARG A 152 -5.45 -12.67 6.22
CA ARG A 152 -4.33 -11.73 6.43
C ARG A 152 -3.23 -11.90 5.38
N ASP A 153 -2.94 -13.13 4.96
CA ASP A 153 -2.01 -13.37 3.86
C ASP A 153 -2.51 -12.74 2.54
N LEU A 154 -3.83 -12.65 2.33
CA LEU A 154 -4.40 -11.95 1.16
C LEU A 154 -4.23 -10.43 1.25
N PHE A 155 -4.22 -9.85 2.45
CA PHE A 155 -4.04 -8.39 2.63
C PHE A 155 -2.64 -7.92 2.19
N CYS A 156 -1.64 -8.81 2.21
CA CYS A 156 -0.29 -8.49 1.75
C CYS A 156 -0.26 -8.02 0.28
N ALA A 157 -1.25 -8.44 -0.53
CA ALA A 157 -1.37 -8.05 -1.94
C ALA A 157 -1.72 -6.56 -2.15
N PHE A 158 -2.04 -5.83 -1.08
CA PHE A 158 -2.32 -4.39 -1.12
C PHE A 158 -1.10 -3.54 -0.74
N THR A 159 0.08 -4.14 -0.66
CA THR A 159 1.32 -3.46 -0.32
C THR A 159 2.46 -3.98 -1.20
N ASP A 160 3.51 -3.19 -1.35
CA ASP A 160 4.76 -3.60 -1.99
C ASP A 160 5.78 -4.16 -0.97
N LEU A 161 5.34 -4.43 0.27
CA LEU A 161 6.18 -4.96 1.34
C LEU A 161 6.59 -6.41 1.04
N PRO A 162 7.86 -6.78 1.27
CA PRO A 162 8.34 -8.14 1.02
C PRO A 162 7.76 -9.13 2.03
N ASP A 163 7.67 -10.41 1.66
CA ASP A 163 7.06 -11.46 2.49
C ASP A 163 7.69 -11.60 3.88
N ASP A 164 8.98 -11.31 4.03
CA ASP A 164 9.73 -11.35 5.28
C ASP A 164 9.48 -10.15 6.20
N TYR A 165 8.83 -9.11 5.70
CA TYR A 165 8.33 -7.99 6.51
C TYR A 165 7.26 -8.44 7.51
N PHE A 166 6.36 -9.35 7.10
CA PHE A 166 5.18 -9.73 7.87
C PHE A 166 5.54 -10.62 9.06
N SER A 167 5.50 -10.03 10.23
CA SER A 167 5.87 -10.68 11.49
C SER A 167 4.89 -11.78 11.90
N TRP A 168 5.27 -12.54 12.95
CA TRP A 168 4.38 -13.51 13.53
C TRP A 168 3.16 -12.88 14.20
N GLU A 169 3.29 -11.69 14.78
CA GLU A 169 2.20 -10.92 15.36
C GLU A 169 1.15 -10.53 14.31
N TYR A 170 1.59 -10.14 13.11
CA TYR A 170 0.69 -9.91 11.98
C TYR A 170 -0.15 -11.15 11.67
N ARG A 171 0.50 -12.31 11.51
CA ARG A 171 -0.16 -13.53 11.08
C ARG A 171 -1.04 -14.16 12.17
N ALA A 172 -0.59 -14.18 13.42
CA ALA A 172 -1.28 -14.83 14.52
C ALA A 172 -2.34 -13.94 15.20
N TYR A 173 -2.04 -12.65 15.38
CA TYR A 173 -2.85 -11.76 16.23
C TYR A 173 -3.48 -10.60 15.48
N SER A 174 -3.38 -10.54 14.16
CA SER A 174 -3.90 -9.39 13.39
C SER A 174 -3.29 -8.07 13.87
N CYS A 175 -1.97 -8.05 14.04
CA CYS A 175 -1.26 -6.81 14.34
C CYS A 175 -0.84 -6.12 13.04
N PHE A 176 -1.05 -4.81 12.96
CA PHE A 176 -0.66 -3.97 11.84
C PHE A 176 0.39 -2.96 12.28
N SER A 177 1.28 -2.61 11.37
CA SER A 177 2.22 -1.50 11.53
C SER A 177 1.71 -0.25 10.82
N ALA A 178 2.27 0.91 11.17
CA ALA A 178 1.91 2.14 10.47
C ALA A 178 2.32 2.07 8.99
N ARG A 179 3.49 1.50 8.67
CA ARG A 179 3.93 1.28 7.28
C ARG A 179 2.91 0.45 6.49
N PHE A 180 2.56 -0.75 7.01
CA PHE A 180 1.59 -1.62 6.36
C PHE A 180 0.26 -0.91 6.08
N MET A 181 -0.31 -0.27 7.10
CA MET A 181 -1.63 0.34 6.95
C MET A 181 -1.60 1.59 6.05
N THR A 182 -0.50 2.34 6.06
CA THR A 182 -0.30 3.48 5.17
C THR A 182 -0.21 3.01 3.71
N GLU A 183 0.50 1.92 3.42
CA GLU A 183 0.55 1.36 2.07
C GLU A 183 -0.81 0.84 1.60
N VAL A 184 -1.57 0.14 2.48
CA VAL A 184 -2.95 -0.27 2.17
C VAL A 184 -3.83 0.94 1.79
N MET A 185 -3.77 2.02 2.56
CA MET A 185 -4.56 3.23 2.27
C MET A 185 -4.06 3.97 1.01
N ASN A 186 -2.75 3.94 0.76
CA ASN A 186 -2.18 4.53 -0.46
C ASN A 186 -2.59 3.73 -1.70
N THR A 187 -2.63 2.41 -1.62
CA THR A 187 -3.14 1.54 -2.70
C THR A 187 -4.63 1.79 -2.94
N LEU A 188 -5.43 1.93 -1.88
CA LEU A 188 -6.84 2.30 -1.99
C LEU A 188 -7.03 3.64 -2.71
N TYR A 189 -6.19 4.65 -2.41
CA TYR A 189 -6.24 5.96 -3.04
C TYR A 189 -5.79 5.92 -4.50
N SER A 190 -4.67 5.26 -4.79
CA SER A 190 -4.05 5.27 -6.11
C SER A 190 -4.74 4.37 -7.14
N GLU A 191 -5.55 3.41 -6.70
CA GLU A 191 -6.23 2.44 -7.56
C GLU A 191 -7.76 2.44 -7.33
N PRO A 192 -8.46 3.60 -7.44
CA PRO A 192 -9.87 3.72 -7.05
C PRO A 192 -10.80 2.83 -7.90
N GLU A 193 -10.45 2.56 -9.16
CA GLU A 193 -11.22 1.67 -10.03
C GLU A 193 -11.13 0.20 -9.61
N ARG A 194 -10.06 -0.18 -8.91
CA ARG A 194 -9.88 -1.53 -8.33
C ARG A 194 -10.73 -1.73 -7.08
N PHE A 195 -11.06 -0.65 -6.38
CA PHE A 195 -11.76 -0.67 -5.09
C PHE A 195 -12.99 0.24 -5.09
N PRO A 196 -13.96 0.00 -5.98
CA PRO A 196 -15.12 0.86 -6.10
C PRO A 196 -15.89 0.94 -4.77
N GLY A 197 -16.33 2.15 -4.40
CA GLY A 197 -17.19 2.41 -3.24
C GLY A 197 -16.47 2.46 -1.88
N ILE A 198 -15.29 1.86 -1.72
CA ILE A 198 -14.63 1.76 -0.41
C ILE A 198 -14.33 3.14 0.19
N ALA A 199 -13.68 4.03 -0.57
CA ALA A 199 -13.35 5.37 -0.10
C ALA A 199 -14.61 6.19 0.27
N GLU A 200 -15.68 6.06 -0.50
CA GLU A 200 -16.97 6.75 -0.23
C GLU A 200 -17.58 6.31 1.12
N ARG A 201 -17.56 5.00 1.42
CA ARG A 201 -18.01 4.50 2.72
C ARG A 201 -17.15 5.03 3.88
N LEU A 202 -15.83 5.15 3.65
CA LEU A 202 -14.92 5.72 4.65
C LEU A 202 -15.11 7.22 4.86
N LYS A 203 -15.59 7.97 3.86
CA LYS A 203 -15.97 9.39 4.01
C LYS A 203 -17.19 9.58 4.92
N GLU A 204 -18.02 8.57 5.08
CA GLU A 204 -19.20 8.61 5.94
C GLU A 204 -18.88 8.13 7.38
N ALA A 205 -17.69 7.56 7.62
CA ALA A 205 -17.34 6.95 8.89
C ALA A 205 -17.08 7.99 9.99
N GLN A 206 -17.70 7.79 11.17
CA GLN A 206 -17.46 8.52 12.43
C GLN A 206 -17.38 10.05 12.28
N PRO A 207 -18.44 10.73 11.86
CA PRO A 207 -18.49 12.19 11.83
C PRO A 207 -18.23 12.76 13.22
N GLY A 208 -17.42 13.82 13.31
CA GLY A 208 -17.05 14.49 14.56
C GLY A 208 -16.09 13.71 15.48
N HIS A 209 -15.49 12.60 15.00
CA HIS A 209 -14.56 11.78 15.76
C HIS A 209 -13.25 11.53 15.04
N TYR A 210 -12.19 11.19 15.77
CA TYR A 210 -10.84 10.85 15.25
C TYR A 210 -10.27 11.98 14.39
N PHE A 211 -9.92 11.75 13.13
CA PHE A 211 -9.43 12.83 12.26
C PHE A 211 -10.45 13.97 12.12
N ARG A 212 -11.73 13.63 12.06
CA ARG A 212 -12.81 14.60 11.95
C ARG A 212 -13.14 15.36 13.24
N LEU A 213 -12.62 14.95 14.40
CA LEU A 213 -12.87 15.66 15.65
C LEU A 213 -12.44 17.14 15.55
N LYS A 214 -11.34 17.41 14.84
CA LYS A 214 -10.84 18.76 14.59
C LYS A 214 -10.99 19.24 13.15
N LEU A 215 -11.13 18.32 12.20
CA LEU A 215 -11.14 18.62 10.77
C LEU A 215 -12.54 18.52 10.14
N GLU A 216 -13.61 18.36 10.93
CA GLU A 216 -14.99 18.22 10.38
C GLU A 216 -15.38 19.40 9.45
N ASP A 217 -15.00 20.62 9.80
CA ASP A 217 -15.31 21.83 9.06
C ASP A 217 -14.11 22.37 8.24
N CYS A 218 -13.10 21.55 7.95
CA CYS A 218 -11.90 21.99 7.22
C CYS A 218 -12.14 22.34 5.75
N GLY A 219 -13.31 22.00 5.21
CA GLY A 219 -13.68 22.25 3.81
C GLY A 219 -13.19 21.20 2.82
N TYR A 220 -12.56 20.12 3.29
CA TYR A 220 -12.08 19.00 2.49
C TYR A 220 -12.70 17.68 2.94
N GLU A 221 -12.86 16.74 2.03
CA GLU A 221 -13.34 15.40 2.36
C GLU A 221 -12.26 14.60 3.12
N ILE A 222 -12.70 13.74 4.02
CA ILE A 222 -11.85 12.86 4.80
C ILE A 222 -12.43 11.45 4.74
N ALA A 223 -11.72 10.52 4.14
CA ALA A 223 -12.02 9.10 4.23
C ALA A 223 -11.19 8.51 5.37
N GLN A 224 -11.84 7.96 6.40
CA GLN A 224 -11.13 7.41 7.56
C GLN A 224 -11.69 6.06 7.99
N LYS A 225 -10.81 5.19 8.50
CA LYS A 225 -11.20 4.03 9.30
C LYS A 225 -10.55 4.11 10.66
N TYR A 226 -11.38 4.02 11.68
CA TYR A 226 -10.92 3.95 13.06
C TYR A 226 -10.92 2.50 13.55
N GLY A 227 -10.16 2.24 14.62
CA GLY A 227 -10.18 1.01 15.37
C GLY A 227 -9.85 1.27 16.83
N ASN A 228 -10.63 0.68 17.73
CA ASN A 228 -10.34 0.71 19.15
C ASN A 228 -10.54 -0.69 19.76
N TYR A 229 -9.71 -0.99 20.73
CA TYR A 229 -9.79 -2.24 21.48
C TYR A 229 -9.11 -2.07 22.84
N HIS A 230 -9.75 -2.57 23.87
CA HIS A 230 -9.20 -2.65 25.22
C HIS A 230 -9.03 -4.13 25.57
N ASP A 231 -7.79 -4.55 25.87
CA ASP A 231 -7.51 -5.93 26.22
C ASP A 231 -7.61 -6.20 27.74
N GLU A 232 -7.57 -7.49 28.11
CA GLU A 232 -7.64 -7.91 29.51
C GLU A 232 -6.40 -7.50 30.33
N ASP A 233 -5.30 -7.18 29.68
CA ASP A 233 -4.03 -6.76 30.31
C ASP A 233 -3.98 -5.24 30.55
N GLY A 234 -5.01 -4.51 30.12
CA GLY A 234 -5.16 -3.08 30.29
C GLY A 234 -4.52 -2.23 29.19
N ASN A 235 -4.18 -2.84 28.06
CA ASN A 235 -3.73 -2.09 26.89
C ASN A 235 -4.93 -1.51 26.15
N ASP A 236 -4.85 -0.24 25.80
CA ASP A 236 -5.81 0.47 24.98
C ASP A 236 -5.21 0.76 23.61
N TRP A 237 -5.75 0.09 22.62
CA TRP A 237 -5.38 0.23 21.22
C TRP A 237 -6.36 1.17 20.53
N ASN A 238 -5.88 2.32 20.05
CA ASN A 238 -6.70 3.28 19.33
C ASN A 238 -5.96 3.76 18.08
N HIS A 239 -6.61 3.66 16.96
CA HIS A 239 -5.98 3.81 15.66
C HIS A 239 -6.91 4.53 14.70
N THR A 240 -6.32 5.27 13.76
CA THR A 240 -7.03 5.76 12.58
C THR A 240 -6.08 5.76 11.40
N ALA A 241 -6.58 5.30 10.26
CA ALA A 241 -5.92 5.44 8.98
C ALA A 241 -6.90 6.07 7.99
N GLY A 242 -6.42 6.98 7.15
CA GLY A 242 -7.32 7.70 6.26
C GLY A 242 -6.61 8.44 5.14
N ILE A 243 -7.45 9.04 4.28
CA ILE A 243 -7.06 9.91 3.17
C ILE A 243 -7.66 11.28 3.45
N LEU A 244 -6.82 12.31 3.51
CA LEU A 244 -7.25 13.71 3.58
C LEU A 244 -7.22 14.26 2.15
N TYR A 245 -8.38 14.63 1.61
CA TYR A 245 -8.52 15.10 0.22
C TYR A 245 -8.22 16.61 0.12
N THR A 246 -7.03 17.02 0.56
CA THR A 246 -6.44 18.34 0.34
C THR A 246 -6.26 18.59 -1.16
N PRO A 247 -5.83 19.80 -1.62
CA PRO A 247 -5.56 20.06 -3.05
C PRO A 247 -4.65 18.98 -3.69
N ASN A 248 -3.64 18.51 -2.97
CA ASN A 248 -2.91 17.28 -3.27
C ASN A 248 -3.12 16.33 -2.11
N PRO A 249 -3.91 15.26 -2.30
CA PRO A 249 -4.31 14.38 -1.20
C PRO A 249 -3.15 13.70 -0.47
N VAL A 250 -3.37 13.39 0.80
CA VAL A 250 -2.40 12.69 1.62
C VAL A 250 -3.01 11.47 2.30
N VAL A 251 -2.19 10.47 2.50
CA VAL A 251 -2.50 9.31 3.34
C VAL A 251 -1.87 9.54 4.71
N LEU A 252 -2.68 9.38 5.76
CA LEU A 252 -2.23 9.48 7.15
C LEU A 252 -2.68 8.24 7.92
N THR A 253 -1.75 7.64 8.65
CA THR A 253 -2.01 6.55 9.60
C THR A 253 -1.47 6.96 10.96
N VAL A 254 -2.29 6.82 12.01
CA VAL A 254 -1.90 7.08 13.40
C VAL A 254 -2.33 5.89 14.25
N LEU A 255 -1.37 5.18 14.84
CA LEU A 255 -1.58 4.05 15.72
C LEU A 255 -1.09 4.41 17.12
N THR A 256 -1.93 4.22 18.15
CA THR A 256 -1.60 4.66 19.52
C THR A 256 -1.95 3.64 20.60
N GLN A 257 -1.30 3.80 21.79
CA GLN A 257 -1.59 3.09 23.02
C GLN A 257 -1.70 4.05 24.23
N TYR A 258 -2.26 5.24 24.06
CA TYR A 258 -2.37 6.25 25.14
C TYR A 258 -3.66 6.14 25.97
N GLY A 259 -4.48 5.13 25.74
CA GLY A 259 -5.74 4.95 26.47
C GLY A 259 -6.76 6.03 26.15
N GLY A 260 -7.48 6.50 27.16
CA GLY A 260 -8.62 7.39 26.99
C GLY A 260 -8.34 8.75 26.35
N ILE A 261 -7.08 9.14 26.16
CA ILE A 261 -6.68 10.38 25.45
C ILE A 261 -6.30 10.14 23.99
N SER A 262 -6.29 8.89 23.55
CA SER A 262 -5.82 8.53 22.18
C SER A 262 -6.60 9.24 21.08
N GLU A 263 -7.91 9.38 21.21
CA GLU A 263 -8.74 10.06 20.19
C GLU A 263 -8.36 11.53 20.02
N ILE A 264 -8.05 12.22 21.12
CA ILE A 264 -7.56 13.61 21.08
C ILE A 264 -6.21 13.67 20.37
N ILE A 265 -5.28 12.77 20.73
CA ILE A 265 -3.95 12.71 20.11
C ILE A 265 -4.06 12.42 18.61
N ILE A 266 -4.94 11.49 18.20
CA ILE A 266 -5.19 11.17 16.80
C ILE A 266 -5.73 12.40 16.06
N SER A 267 -6.64 13.16 16.67
CA SER A 267 -7.20 14.37 16.05
C SER A 267 -6.18 15.50 15.99
N ASP A 268 -5.31 15.63 17.00
CA ASP A 268 -4.22 16.59 16.99
C ASP A 268 -3.19 16.26 15.88
N MET A 269 -2.85 14.98 15.72
CA MET A 269 -1.99 14.56 14.62
C MET A 269 -2.62 14.86 13.27
N ALA A 270 -3.92 14.60 13.11
CA ALA A 270 -4.62 14.91 11.86
C ALA A 270 -4.56 16.42 11.54
N GLU A 271 -4.82 17.29 12.50
CA GLU A 271 -4.72 18.75 12.35
C GLU A 271 -3.29 19.17 12.00
N LEU A 272 -2.29 18.65 12.72
CA LEU A 272 -0.88 18.95 12.54
C LEU A 272 -0.39 18.61 11.13
N PHE A 273 -0.71 17.41 10.65
CA PHE A 273 -0.33 16.96 9.31
C PHE A 273 -1.16 17.62 8.21
N PHE A 274 -2.42 17.94 8.48
CA PHE A 274 -3.26 18.70 7.57
C PHE A 274 -2.69 20.10 7.32
N ASP A 275 -2.34 20.84 8.38
CA ASP A 275 -1.75 22.18 8.27
C ASP A 275 -0.40 22.14 7.55
N TYR A 276 0.42 21.13 7.85
CA TYR A 276 1.67 20.91 7.14
C TYR A 276 1.43 20.64 5.65
N THR A 277 0.45 19.82 5.30
CA THR A 277 0.09 19.52 3.91
C THR A 277 -0.32 20.75 3.13
N LEU A 278 -1.17 21.60 3.70
CA LEU A 278 -1.58 22.86 3.05
C LEU A 278 -0.39 23.79 2.78
N LYS A 279 0.62 23.78 3.66
CA LYS A 279 1.88 24.51 3.44
C LYS A 279 2.67 23.91 2.27
N ALA A 280 2.81 22.59 2.23
CA ALA A 280 3.48 21.87 1.13
C ALA A 280 2.77 22.10 -0.21
N ASP A 281 1.43 22.09 -0.23
CA ASP A 281 0.61 22.40 -1.41
C ASP A 281 0.89 23.80 -1.94
N ALA A 282 0.99 24.79 -1.04
CA ALA A 282 1.32 26.16 -1.42
C ALA A 282 2.73 26.28 -2.00
N GLU A 283 3.71 25.59 -1.40
CA GLU A 283 5.10 25.55 -1.87
C GLU A 283 5.18 24.92 -3.27
N LEU A 284 4.55 23.76 -3.47
CA LEU A 284 4.48 23.07 -4.76
C LEU A 284 3.85 23.95 -5.83
N SER A 285 2.79 24.69 -5.50
CA SER A 285 2.14 25.63 -6.41
C SER A 285 3.08 26.75 -6.87
N VAL A 286 3.92 27.27 -5.96
CA VAL A 286 4.93 28.30 -6.30
C VAL A 286 5.99 27.71 -7.23
N LEU A 287 6.53 26.53 -6.89
CA LEU A 287 7.53 25.87 -7.72
C LEU A 287 7.02 25.62 -9.15
N ARG A 288 5.79 25.10 -9.29
CA ARG A 288 5.16 24.88 -10.61
C ARG A 288 5.00 26.19 -11.42
N GLN A 289 4.67 27.30 -10.76
CA GLN A 289 4.56 28.60 -11.43
C GLN A 289 5.93 29.16 -11.86
N GLU A 290 6.98 28.89 -11.11
CA GLU A 290 8.35 29.32 -11.46
C GLU A 290 8.85 28.53 -12.67
N PHE A 291 8.63 27.21 -12.70
CA PHE A 291 8.97 26.38 -13.84
C PHE A 291 8.21 26.79 -15.11
N ALA A 292 6.91 27.05 -15.03
CA ALA A 292 6.13 27.47 -16.18
C ALA A 292 6.63 28.80 -16.80
N LYS A 293 7.24 29.67 -16.01
CA LYS A 293 7.85 30.95 -16.52
C LYS A 293 9.17 30.73 -17.25
N THR A 294 9.91 29.65 -16.87
CA THR A 294 11.18 29.32 -17.55
C THR A 294 10.98 28.62 -18.89
N GLU A 295 9.79 28.08 -19.14
CA GLU A 295 9.41 27.43 -20.41
C GLU A 295 8.79 28.42 -21.43
N GLU A 296 8.68 29.72 -21.17
CA GLU A 296 8.25 30.65 -22.19
C GLU A 296 9.20 30.60 -23.40
N PRO A 297 8.69 30.39 -24.63
CA PRO A 297 9.53 30.23 -25.81
C PRO A 297 10.43 31.44 -25.97
N VAL A 298 11.72 31.21 -26.12
CA VAL A 298 12.67 32.21 -26.56
C VAL A 298 12.06 32.85 -27.80
N PRO A 299 11.87 34.22 -27.85
CA PRO A 299 11.34 34.86 -29.02
C PRO A 299 12.14 34.40 -30.24
N GLU A 300 11.46 33.92 -31.28
CA GLU A 300 12.10 33.64 -32.57
C GLU A 300 12.89 34.89 -32.94
N GLU A 301 14.22 34.77 -33.01
CA GLU A 301 15.08 35.82 -33.52
C GLU A 301 14.52 36.21 -34.90
N ASP A 302 14.13 37.45 -35.08
CA ASP A 302 13.63 38.04 -36.31
C ASP A 302 14.41 37.51 -37.52
N GLU A 303 13.71 37.01 -38.51
CA GLU A 303 14.21 36.57 -39.81
C GLU A 303 15.27 37.55 -40.33
N ILE A 304 16.51 37.08 -40.44
CA ILE A 304 17.54 37.82 -41.19
C ILE A 304 17.05 37.97 -42.64
N PRO A 305 16.92 39.20 -43.18
CA PRO A 305 16.44 39.39 -44.54
C PRO A 305 17.37 38.70 -45.54
N ALA A 306 16.80 37.87 -46.37
CA ALA A 306 17.43 37.19 -47.48
C ALA A 306 17.97 38.22 -48.51
N ALA A 307 19.25 38.61 -48.41
CA ALA A 307 19.95 39.34 -49.47
C ALA A 307 21.43 38.98 -49.41
N MET A 308 21.76 37.90 -50.09
CA MET A 308 22.98 37.78 -50.95
C MET A 308 23.10 36.35 -51.44
N GLN A 309 22.41 36.07 -52.56
CA GLN A 309 22.79 34.98 -53.41
C GLN A 309 24.09 35.37 -54.18
N VAL A 310 25.14 34.60 -53.97
CA VAL A 310 26.23 34.56 -54.94
C VAL A 310 26.40 33.11 -55.40
N SER A 311 26.07 32.95 -56.66
CA SER A 311 26.27 31.76 -57.47
C SER A 311 27.72 31.30 -57.55
N SER A 312 27.98 30.00 -57.45
CA SER A 312 29.05 29.35 -58.24
C SER A 312 28.70 27.87 -58.45
N GLU A 313 28.34 27.61 -59.70
CA GLU A 313 28.33 26.30 -60.33
C GLU A 313 29.72 25.71 -60.28
N HIS A 314 29.86 24.44 -59.95
CA HIS A 314 30.74 23.52 -60.71
C HIS A 314 30.35 22.05 -60.44
N GLU A 315 30.02 21.43 -61.57
CA GLU A 315 29.85 20.01 -61.79
C GLU A 315 31.07 19.20 -61.35
N ASN A 316 30.86 17.96 -60.88
CA ASN A 316 31.51 16.78 -61.49
C ASN A 316 30.85 15.50 -61.01
N GLU A 317 30.66 14.67 -62.03
CA GLU A 317 30.06 13.33 -62.08
C GLU A 317 30.94 12.22 -61.41
N LEU A 318 30.27 11.25 -60.85
CA LEU A 318 30.31 9.78 -60.85
C LEU A 318 31.63 9.02 -61.13
N PRO A 319 31.82 7.70 -60.82
CA PRO A 319 30.82 6.65 -60.74
C PRO A 319 30.94 5.56 -59.63
N LEU A 320 29.95 4.71 -59.63
CA LEU A 320 29.70 3.41 -58.99
C LEU A 320 30.88 2.40 -59.14
N GLU A 321 31.04 1.54 -58.13
CA GLU A 321 31.36 0.13 -58.35
C GLU A 321 30.87 -0.76 -57.18
N ASP A 322 30.18 -1.81 -57.60
CA ASP A 322 29.64 -2.96 -56.87
C ASP A 322 30.75 -3.86 -56.28
N ALA A 323 30.44 -4.58 -55.21
CA ALA A 323 30.67 -6.02 -55.09
C ALA A 323 30.41 -6.56 -53.65
N ASP A 324 29.36 -7.35 -53.53
CA ASP A 324 29.27 -8.54 -52.68
C ASP A 324 30.01 -9.71 -53.34
N PRO A 325 30.34 -10.87 -52.76
CA PRO A 325 29.71 -11.58 -51.62
C PRO A 325 30.68 -12.41 -50.69
N ASP A 326 30.08 -12.90 -49.60
CA ASP A 326 30.22 -14.12 -48.81
C ASP A 326 31.16 -15.26 -49.36
N PRO A 327 31.63 -16.32 -48.64
CA PRO A 327 31.12 -16.94 -47.41
C PRO A 327 32.17 -17.64 -46.46
N GLU A 328 31.59 -18.19 -45.31
CA GLU A 328 31.99 -19.46 -44.64
C GLU A 328 33.39 -19.68 -44.05
N GLN A 329 33.36 -20.11 -42.79
CA GLN A 329 33.93 -21.36 -42.19
C GLN A 329 34.04 -21.18 -40.66
N ASP A 330 33.31 -21.90 -39.88
CA ASP A 330 33.28 -23.32 -39.45
C ASP A 330 34.38 -23.71 -38.44
N ALA A 331 33.96 -24.55 -37.50
CA ALA A 331 34.68 -25.35 -36.51
C ALA A 331 35.07 -24.65 -35.18
N GLY A 332 34.82 -25.19 -34.03
CA GLY A 332 34.33 -26.50 -33.62
C GLY A 332 34.72 -26.73 -32.15
N ILE A 333 33.97 -27.61 -31.48
CA ILE A 333 34.37 -28.53 -30.40
C ILE A 333 34.71 -27.89 -29.04
N SER A 334 34.29 -28.31 -27.87
CA SER A 334 33.73 -29.58 -27.33
C SER A 334 33.35 -29.40 -25.87
N GLU A 335 32.34 -30.12 -25.48
CA GLU A 335 32.12 -30.85 -24.21
C GLU A 335 32.97 -30.47 -22.98
N GLN A 336 32.25 -30.14 -21.91
CA GLN A 336 32.29 -30.92 -20.67
C GLN A 336 31.03 -30.72 -19.85
N VAL A 337 30.22 -31.78 -19.86
CA VAL A 337 29.18 -32.11 -18.86
C VAL A 337 29.90 -32.88 -17.77
N SER A 338 29.73 -32.53 -16.52
CA SER A 338 29.35 -33.50 -15.46
C SER A 338 29.36 -32.89 -14.07
N ASP A 339 28.37 -33.32 -13.31
CA ASP A 339 28.34 -33.46 -11.86
C ASP A 339 28.17 -32.20 -10.99
N GLN A 340 26.89 -31.90 -10.69
CA GLN A 340 26.44 -31.64 -9.33
C GLN A 340 24.92 -31.82 -9.19
N LEU A 341 24.50 -33.08 -9.16
CA LEU A 341 23.20 -33.51 -8.62
C LEU A 341 23.51 -34.31 -7.36
N GLY A 342 23.22 -33.74 -6.18
CA GLY A 342 23.32 -34.51 -4.97
C GLY A 342 23.50 -33.71 -3.67
N SER A 343 22.60 -32.81 -3.27
CA SER A 343 22.56 -32.37 -1.87
C SER A 343 21.25 -31.73 -1.36
N GLU A 344 20.15 -31.77 -2.11
CA GLU A 344 18.89 -31.12 -1.65
C GLU A 344 17.89 -32.05 -0.95
N HIS A 345 18.15 -33.37 -0.89
CA HIS A 345 17.19 -34.30 -0.30
C HIS A 345 17.31 -34.50 1.22
N HIS A 346 18.36 -33.98 1.86
CA HIS A 346 18.55 -34.17 3.32
C HIS A 346 18.12 -32.96 4.18
N ARG A 347 17.82 -31.79 3.60
CA ARG A 347 17.34 -30.62 4.36
C ARG A 347 15.83 -30.61 4.64
N GLY A 348 15.03 -31.28 3.81
CA GLY A 348 13.57 -31.33 3.99
C GLY A 348 13.11 -32.18 5.19
N ILE A 349 13.85 -33.23 5.55
CA ILE A 349 13.43 -34.16 6.61
C ILE A 349 13.73 -33.60 8.01
N LEU A 350 14.74 -32.75 8.16
CA LEU A 350 15.08 -32.13 9.46
C LEU A 350 14.11 -31.01 9.87
N LEU A 351 13.51 -30.30 8.90
CA LEU A 351 12.54 -29.22 9.16
C LEU A 351 11.17 -29.78 9.61
N TRP A 352 10.75 -30.94 9.12
CA TRP A 352 9.50 -31.57 9.54
C TRP A 352 9.58 -32.18 10.95
N GLY A 353 10.75 -32.66 11.38
CA GLY A 353 10.97 -33.17 12.71
C GLY A 353 10.93 -32.11 13.82
N LEU A 354 11.40 -30.89 13.54
CA LEU A 354 11.38 -29.75 14.47
C LEU A 354 9.97 -29.21 14.66
N SER A 355 9.18 -29.14 13.60
CA SER A 355 7.78 -28.68 13.64
C SER A 355 6.90 -29.58 14.52
N ALA A 356 7.03 -30.88 14.41
CA ALA A 356 6.26 -31.83 15.23
C ALA A 356 6.61 -31.77 16.73
N ALA A 357 7.87 -31.52 17.07
CA ALA A 357 8.31 -31.42 18.48
C ALA A 357 7.81 -30.14 19.14
N VAL A 358 7.79 -29.01 18.41
CA VAL A 358 7.25 -27.73 18.89
C VAL A 358 5.74 -27.85 19.10
N PHE A 359 5.02 -28.49 18.18
CA PHE A 359 3.58 -28.70 18.30
C PHE A 359 3.21 -29.56 19.50
N ALA A 360 4.00 -30.60 19.77
CA ALA A 360 3.81 -31.46 20.93
C ALA A 360 4.06 -30.73 22.27
N MET A 361 5.04 -29.82 22.32
CA MET A 361 5.30 -28.99 23.50
C MET A 361 4.20 -27.97 23.78
N ILE A 362 3.66 -27.34 22.75
CA ILE A 362 2.54 -26.40 22.87
C ILE A 362 1.28 -27.12 23.35
N LEU A 363 0.96 -28.28 22.76
CA LEU A 363 -0.19 -29.09 23.15
C LEU A 363 -0.09 -29.53 24.60
N TRP A 364 1.10 -29.94 25.04
CA TRP A 364 1.36 -30.36 26.44
C TRP A 364 1.25 -29.18 27.42
N GLY A 365 1.68 -27.96 26.99
CA GLY A 365 1.52 -26.73 27.74
C GLY A 365 0.05 -26.38 27.96
N VAL A 366 -0.77 -26.43 26.90
CA VAL A 366 -2.21 -26.19 26.97
C VAL A 366 -2.92 -27.21 27.86
N ILE A 367 -2.60 -28.48 27.73
CA ILE A 367 -3.18 -29.56 28.59
C ILE A 367 -2.81 -29.34 30.07
N ARG A 368 -1.58 -28.94 30.38
CA ARG A 368 -1.16 -28.62 31.75
C ARG A 368 -1.84 -27.36 32.31
N TYR A 369 -2.05 -26.35 31.47
CA TYR A 369 -2.73 -25.13 31.86
C TYR A 369 -4.21 -25.36 32.17
N THR A 370 -4.92 -26.07 31.32
CA THR A 370 -6.32 -26.47 31.56
C THR A 370 -6.51 -27.36 32.78
N ALA A 371 -5.62 -28.32 33.00
CA ALA A 371 -5.63 -29.18 34.19
C ALA A 371 -5.35 -28.41 35.50
N ARG A 372 -4.59 -27.30 35.46
CA ARG A 372 -4.37 -26.44 36.64
C ARG A 372 -5.58 -25.55 36.93
N ARG A 373 -6.30 -25.09 35.90
CA ARG A 373 -7.49 -24.26 36.04
C ARG A 373 -8.66 -25.05 36.65
N THR A 374 -8.86 -26.31 36.27
CA THR A 374 -9.90 -27.16 36.83
C THR A 374 -9.68 -27.48 38.31
N LYS A 375 -8.41 -27.55 38.79
CA LYS A 375 -8.11 -27.77 40.21
C LYS A 375 -8.32 -26.51 41.11
N ARG A 376 -8.46 -25.29 40.54
CA ARG A 376 -8.74 -24.07 41.31
C ARG A 376 -10.23 -23.82 41.55
N HIS A 377 -11.12 -24.44 40.79
CA HIS A 377 -12.57 -24.29 40.95
C HIS A 377 -13.21 -25.40 41.82
N THR A 378 -12.42 -26.32 42.39
CA THR A 378 -12.89 -27.41 43.26
C THR A 378 -12.31 -27.31 44.69
N LYS A 379 -11.94 -26.10 45.16
CA LYS A 379 -11.66 -25.84 46.57
C LYS A 379 -12.52 -24.70 47.10
#